data_ab24586c6bee60b81e6837f74d172972
#
_entry.id   ab24586c6bee60b81e6837f74d172972
#
_cell.length_a   1.000
_cell.length_b   1.000
_cell.length_c   1.000
_cell.angle_alpha   90.00
_cell.angle_beta   90.00
_cell.angle_gamma   90.00
#
_symmetry.space_group_name_H-M   'P 1'
#
loop_
_entity.id
_entity.type
_entity.pdbx_description
1 polymer ?
#
loop_
_entity_poly.entity_id
_entity_poly.type
_entity_poly.pdbx_seq_one_letter_code
_entity_poly.pdbx_strand_id
1 'polypeptide(L)'
;MIIGLSGYGRSGKDTIAGLLLGLHGYERVAFAEPIKKLLCEINPTINDFASTLNRVVEQRGWEDAKNSSEVRRMLQNLGMSMRNMFGDDIWVTEAFKNLDTSKNLVFTDVRFPNEAAKIKEANGQIWKILRPGYAPVNDHPSESAMDYWKYDKILVNNSGLDGLKSQIDGILKASNEL
;
A
#
# COMPACT_ATOMS: atom_id res chain seq x y z
N MET A 1 0.63 15.07 -9.17
CA MET A 1 1.30 13.79 -9.59
C MET A 1 0.80 12.65 -8.73
N ILE A 2 0.54 11.48 -9.33
CA ILE A 2 0.05 10.30 -8.60
C ILE A 2 1.15 9.22 -8.64
N ILE A 3 1.48 8.64 -7.49
CA ILE A 3 2.50 7.59 -7.35
C ILE A 3 1.87 6.39 -6.65
N GLY A 4 2.04 5.20 -7.22
CA GLY A 4 1.72 3.93 -6.58
C GLY A 4 2.98 3.21 -6.13
N LEU A 5 3.06 2.84 -4.85
CA LEU A 5 4.18 2.09 -4.28
C LEU A 5 3.85 0.60 -4.24
N SER A 6 4.69 -0.22 -4.86
CA SER A 6 4.61 -1.68 -4.84
C SER A 6 5.92 -2.30 -4.33
N GLY A 7 5.83 -3.50 -3.81
CA GLY A 7 6.97 -4.25 -3.26
C GLY A 7 6.54 -5.13 -2.09
N TYR A 8 7.34 -6.08 -1.72
CA TYR A 8 7.04 -7.05 -0.66
C TYR A 8 6.86 -6.42 0.71
N GLY A 9 6.28 -7.16 1.62
CA GLY A 9 6.18 -6.74 3.02
C GLY A 9 7.55 -6.33 3.58
N ARG A 10 7.59 -5.24 4.35
CA ARG A 10 8.82 -4.71 4.98
C ARG A 10 9.90 -4.22 3.98
N SER A 11 9.59 -4.00 2.71
CA SER A 11 10.54 -3.45 1.73
C SER A 11 10.87 -1.97 1.94
N GLY A 12 10.09 -1.23 2.74
CA GLY A 12 10.29 0.18 3.02
C GLY A 12 9.30 1.12 2.32
N LYS A 13 8.18 0.61 1.81
CA LYS A 13 7.12 1.42 1.19
C LYS A 13 6.63 2.53 2.10
N ASP A 14 6.37 2.21 3.38
CA ASP A 14 5.89 3.19 4.37
C ASP A 14 6.93 4.29 4.64
N THR A 15 8.22 3.95 4.63
CA THR A 15 9.32 4.92 4.75
C THR A 15 9.32 5.89 3.56
N ILE A 16 9.21 5.37 2.34
CA ILE A 16 9.15 6.19 1.13
C ILE A 16 7.89 7.05 1.10
N ALA A 17 6.74 6.47 1.47
CA ALA A 17 5.51 7.24 1.64
C ALA A 17 5.70 8.38 2.63
N GLY A 18 6.29 8.12 3.81
CA GLY A 18 6.59 9.16 4.81
C GLY A 18 7.47 10.28 4.28
N LEU A 19 8.49 9.97 3.46
CA LEU A 19 9.33 10.98 2.80
C LEU A 19 8.52 11.81 1.78
N LEU A 20 7.68 11.18 0.97
CA LEU A 20 6.81 11.87 0.01
C LEU A 20 5.80 12.79 0.71
N LEU A 21 5.18 12.34 1.80
CA LEU A 21 4.25 13.14 2.60
C LEU A 21 4.97 14.35 3.25
N GLY A 22 6.06 14.08 3.95
CA GLY A 22 6.72 15.08 4.78
C GLY A 22 7.55 16.11 4.02
N LEU A 23 8.11 15.74 2.87
CA LEU A 23 9.05 16.59 2.13
C LEU A 23 8.49 17.12 0.81
N HIS A 24 7.50 16.44 0.22
CA HIS A 24 7.03 16.75 -1.13
C HIS A 24 5.51 17.02 -1.22
N GLY A 25 4.83 17.12 -0.08
CA GLY A 25 3.41 17.53 -0.01
C GLY A 25 2.43 16.54 -0.64
N TYR A 26 2.75 15.24 -0.64
CA TYR A 26 1.83 14.19 -1.08
C TYR A 26 0.78 13.90 -0.01
N GLU A 27 -0.42 13.51 -0.45
CA GLU A 27 -1.47 12.95 0.40
C GLU A 27 -1.48 11.42 0.28
N ARG A 28 -1.66 10.73 1.41
CA ARG A 28 -1.66 9.26 1.45
C ARG A 28 -3.02 8.71 1.03
N VAL A 29 -2.99 7.72 0.16
CA VAL A 29 -4.13 6.86 -0.20
C VAL A 29 -3.73 5.39 0.03
N ALA A 30 -4.70 4.53 0.39
CA ALA A 30 -4.45 3.10 0.49
C ALA A 30 -5.69 2.30 0.06
N PHE A 31 -5.51 1.29 -0.80
CA PHE A 31 -6.57 0.37 -1.22
C PHE A 31 -7.08 -0.50 -0.06
N ALA A 32 -6.24 -0.78 0.93
CA ALA A 32 -6.62 -1.53 2.11
C ALA A 32 -7.43 -0.71 3.14
N GLU A 33 -7.57 0.61 2.98
CA GLU A 33 -8.29 1.42 3.97
C GLU A 33 -9.78 1.07 4.09
N PRO A 34 -10.54 0.89 2.98
CA PRO A 34 -11.91 0.39 3.05
C PRO A 34 -12.02 -1.01 3.67
N ILE A 35 -11.04 -1.90 3.42
CA ILE A 35 -11.00 -3.24 4.02
C ILE A 35 -10.86 -3.15 5.55
N LYS A 36 -9.96 -2.28 6.02
CA LYS A 36 -9.75 -2.04 7.44
C LYS A 36 -11.01 -1.47 8.11
N LYS A 37 -11.67 -0.49 7.46
CA LYS A 37 -12.92 0.08 7.95
C LYS A 37 -14.00 -1.01 8.09
N LEU A 38 -14.19 -1.81 7.05
CA LEU A 38 -15.15 -2.91 7.08
C LEU A 38 -14.83 -3.94 8.18
N LEU A 39 -13.56 -4.27 8.37
CA LEU A 39 -13.16 -5.20 9.43
C LEU A 39 -13.37 -4.60 10.83
N CYS A 40 -13.20 -3.29 11.00
CA CYS A 40 -13.55 -2.58 12.23
C CYS A 40 -15.06 -2.56 12.49
N GLU A 41 -15.91 -2.43 11.46
CA GLU A 41 -17.38 -2.54 11.60
C GLU A 41 -17.79 -3.95 12.06
N ILE A 42 -17.14 -4.99 11.55
CA ILE A 42 -17.35 -6.38 12.00
C ILE A 42 -16.86 -6.57 13.44
N ASN A 43 -15.79 -5.91 13.81
CA ASN A 43 -15.16 -5.88 15.13
C ASN A 43 -14.94 -7.27 15.76
N PRO A 44 -14.25 -8.20 15.08
CA PRO A 44 -14.05 -9.55 15.59
C PRO A 44 -13.20 -9.58 16.87
N THR A 45 -13.36 -10.61 17.68
CA THR A 45 -12.40 -10.92 18.75
C THR A 45 -11.12 -11.44 18.14
N ILE A 46 -9.97 -10.91 18.59
CA ILE A 46 -8.64 -11.32 18.18
C ILE A 46 -8.02 -12.14 19.30
N ASN A 47 -7.83 -13.43 19.07
CA ASN A 47 -7.34 -14.35 20.09
C ASN A 47 -5.93 -14.01 20.55
N ASP A 48 -5.05 -13.63 19.63
CA ASP A 48 -3.66 -13.21 19.92
C ASP A 48 -3.58 -12.08 20.96
N PHE A 49 -4.62 -11.25 21.07
CA PHE A 49 -4.70 -10.12 22.00
C PHE A 49 -5.75 -10.31 23.11
N ALA A 50 -6.53 -11.41 23.08
CA ALA A 50 -7.69 -11.63 23.95
C ALA A 50 -8.61 -10.40 24.04
N SER A 51 -8.85 -9.73 22.90
CA SER A 51 -9.58 -8.45 22.82
C SER A 51 -10.25 -8.28 21.46
N THR A 52 -11.21 -7.35 21.36
CA THR A 52 -11.81 -7.00 20.05
C THR A 52 -10.86 -6.18 19.20
N LEU A 53 -11.00 -6.28 17.87
CA LEU A 53 -10.13 -5.58 16.92
C LEU A 53 -10.09 -4.07 17.17
N ASN A 54 -11.26 -3.43 17.37
CA ASN A 54 -11.33 -1.98 17.59
C ASN A 54 -10.51 -1.55 18.80
N ARG A 55 -10.61 -2.31 19.91
CA ARG A 55 -9.82 -2.03 21.10
C ARG A 55 -8.31 -2.20 20.87
N VAL A 56 -7.93 -3.22 20.10
CA VAL A 56 -6.51 -3.42 19.73
C VAL A 56 -6.00 -2.26 18.89
N VAL A 57 -6.77 -1.85 17.87
CA VAL A 57 -6.40 -0.74 16.98
C VAL A 57 -6.35 0.59 17.72
N GLU A 58 -7.30 0.86 18.61
CA GLU A 58 -7.33 2.08 19.45
C GLU A 58 -6.11 2.18 20.36
N GLN A 59 -5.72 1.08 21.00
CA GLN A 59 -4.63 1.05 21.97
C GLN A 59 -3.24 0.96 21.34
N ARG A 60 -3.09 0.27 20.22
CA ARG A 60 -1.80 -0.10 19.63
C ARG A 60 -1.59 0.39 18.20
N GLY A 61 -2.65 0.83 17.53
CA GLY A 61 -2.63 1.19 16.11
C GLY A 61 -2.64 -0.03 15.17
N TRP A 62 -2.88 0.24 13.89
CA TRP A 62 -2.94 -0.78 12.85
C TRP A 62 -1.60 -1.47 12.58
N GLU A 63 -0.49 -0.76 12.74
CA GLU A 63 0.84 -1.36 12.47
C GLU A 63 1.15 -2.49 13.47
N ASP A 64 0.83 -2.28 14.76
CA ASP A 64 1.01 -3.31 15.78
C ASP A 64 -0.05 -4.44 15.63
N ALA A 65 -1.31 -4.09 15.36
CA ALA A 65 -2.38 -5.07 15.12
C ALA A 65 -2.02 -6.04 13.97
N LYS A 66 -1.43 -5.55 12.88
CA LYS A 66 -0.96 -6.37 11.74
C LYS A 66 0.24 -7.27 12.04
N ASN A 67 0.89 -7.16 13.21
CA ASN A 67 1.89 -8.13 13.63
C ASN A 67 1.24 -9.48 13.97
N SER A 68 -0.04 -9.51 14.38
CA SER A 68 -0.82 -10.73 14.51
C SER A 68 -1.05 -11.38 13.13
N SER A 69 -0.74 -12.66 13.04
CA SER A 69 -1.05 -13.47 11.85
C SER A 69 -2.55 -13.63 11.64
N GLU A 70 -3.32 -13.64 12.73
CA GLU A 70 -4.78 -13.72 12.72
C GLU A 70 -5.39 -12.47 12.07
N VAL A 71 -5.00 -11.27 12.50
CA VAL A 71 -5.46 -10.00 11.91
C VAL A 71 -5.07 -9.90 10.44
N ARG A 72 -3.84 -10.28 10.10
CA ARG A 72 -3.38 -10.27 8.70
C ARG A 72 -4.19 -11.20 7.82
N ARG A 73 -4.47 -12.41 8.29
CA ARG A 73 -5.32 -13.40 7.59
C ARG A 73 -6.75 -12.89 7.41
N MET A 74 -7.33 -12.24 8.43
CA MET A 74 -8.67 -11.64 8.33
C MET A 74 -8.73 -10.56 7.25
N LEU A 75 -7.76 -9.65 7.20
CA LEU A 75 -7.68 -8.62 6.15
C LEU A 75 -7.53 -9.23 4.76
N GLN A 76 -6.65 -10.22 4.59
CA GLN A 76 -6.45 -10.91 3.32
C GLN A 76 -7.71 -11.65 2.86
N ASN A 77 -8.34 -12.42 3.75
CA ASN A 77 -9.56 -13.18 3.45
C ASN A 77 -10.72 -12.24 3.11
N LEU A 78 -10.94 -11.18 3.88
CA LEU A 78 -11.99 -10.21 3.62
C LEU A 78 -11.77 -9.51 2.28
N GLY A 79 -10.54 -9.07 2.03
CA GLY A 79 -10.17 -8.44 0.76
C GLY A 79 -10.46 -9.33 -0.45
N MET A 80 -10.07 -10.60 -0.40
CA MET A 80 -10.30 -11.56 -1.48
C MET A 80 -11.77 -11.99 -1.61
N SER A 81 -12.47 -12.22 -0.49
CA SER A 81 -13.89 -12.60 -0.52
C SER A 81 -14.75 -11.52 -1.17
N MET A 82 -14.51 -10.26 -0.85
CA MET A 82 -15.22 -9.14 -1.48
C MET A 82 -14.92 -9.02 -2.97
N ARG A 83 -13.66 -9.23 -3.39
CA ARG A 83 -13.31 -9.29 -4.82
C ARG A 83 -14.02 -10.42 -5.54
N ASN A 84 -14.09 -11.62 -4.95
CA ASN A 84 -14.77 -12.77 -5.53
C ASN A 84 -16.29 -12.57 -5.64
N MET A 85 -16.91 -11.86 -4.70
CA MET A 85 -18.37 -11.64 -4.69
C MET A 85 -18.81 -10.45 -5.53
N PHE A 86 -18.04 -9.37 -5.54
CA PHE A 86 -18.44 -8.07 -6.12
C PHE A 86 -17.55 -7.61 -7.28
N GLY A 87 -16.57 -8.41 -7.66
CA GLY A 87 -15.63 -8.13 -8.73
C GLY A 87 -14.29 -7.58 -8.25
N ASP A 88 -13.29 -7.80 -9.09
CA ASP A 88 -11.89 -7.48 -8.79
C ASP A 88 -11.64 -5.99 -8.50
N ASP A 89 -12.47 -5.11 -9.04
CA ASP A 89 -12.29 -3.66 -8.93
C ASP A 89 -12.99 -3.01 -7.73
N ILE A 90 -13.61 -3.81 -6.83
CA ILE A 90 -14.35 -3.26 -5.69
C ILE A 90 -13.50 -2.28 -4.85
N TRP A 91 -12.27 -2.65 -4.51
CA TRP A 91 -11.38 -1.83 -3.71
C TRP A 91 -10.79 -0.64 -4.48
N VAL A 92 -10.58 -0.83 -5.78
CA VAL A 92 -10.17 0.26 -6.70
C VAL A 92 -11.27 1.31 -6.77
N THR A 93 -12.51 0.88 -6.97
CA THR A 93 -13.69 1.76 -7.02
C THR A 93 -13.83 2.54 -5.72
N GLU A 94 -13.76 1.88 -4.57
CA GLU A 94 -13.90 2.54 -3.27
C GLU A 94 -12.74 3.51 -2.98
N ALA A 95 -11.49 3.17 -3.34
CA ALA A 95 -10.35 4.04 -3.12
C ALA A 95 -10.40 5.32 -3.99
N PHE A 96 -10.97 5.25 -5.20
CA PHE A 96 -11.07 6.39 -6.12
C PHE A 96 -12.38 7.18 -6.01
N LYS A 97 -13.39 6.70 -5.29
CA LYS A 97 -14.76 7.24 -5.27
C LYS A 97 -14.87 8.75 -4.97
N ASN A 98 -14.04 9.27 -4.09
CA ASN A 98 -14.06 10.69 -3.70
C ASN A 98 -12.65 11.29 -3.75
N LEU A 99 -11.78 10.74 -4.59
CA LEU A 99 -10.39 11.12 -4.65
C LEU A 99 -10.20 12.31 -5.58
N ASP A 100 -9.58 13.37 -5.08
CA ASP A 100 -9.17 14.52 -5.88
C ASP A 100 -7.83 14.22 -6.57
N THR A 101 -7.90 13.75 -7.82
CA THR A 101 -6.73 13.40 -8.63
C THR A 101 -5.91 14.58 -9.11
N SER A 102 -6.33 15.83 -8.86
CA SER A 102 -5.52 17.04 -9.14
C SER A 102 -4.39 17.22 -8.13
N LYS A 103 -4.48 16.60 -6.97
CA LYS A 103 -3.47 16.64 -5.91
C LYS A 103 -2.29 15.72 -6.16
N ASN A 104 -1.22 15.92 -5.39
CA ASN A 104 -0.13 14.97 -5.30
C ASN A 104 -0.53 13.81 -4.37
N LEU A 105 -0.66 12.61 -4.92
CA LEU A 105 -1.17 11.44 -4.21
C LEU A 105 -0.14 10.31 -4.19
N VAL A 106 -0.01 9.62 -3.07
CA VAL A 106 0.77 8.39 -2.96
C VAL A 106 -0.08 7.23 -2.46
N PHE A 107 -0.29 6.23 -3.32
CA PHE A 107 -0.89 4.95 -2.97
C PHE A 107 0.18 4.05 -2.35
N THR A 108 -0.01 3.67 -1.09
CA THR A 108 1.06 3.03 -0.30
C THR A 108 1.07 1.50 -0.37
N ASP A 109 0.08 0.89 -1.02
CA ASP A 109 -0.17 -0.55 -0.96
C ASP A 109 -0.65 -1.16 -2.29
N VAL A 110 -0.07 -0.75 -3.41
CA VAL A 110 -0.37 -1.33 -4.72
C VAL A 110 0.08 -2.80 -4.74
N ARG A 111 -0.88 -3.71 -4.82
CA ARG A 111 -0.68 -5.16 -4.72
C ARG A 111 -1.21 -5.95 -5.90
N PHE A 112 -2.11 -5.37 -6.70
CA PHE A 112 -2.74 -6.04 -7.83
C PHE A 112 -2.62 -5.23 -9.13
N PRO A 113 -2.56 -5.92 -10.29
CA PRO A 113 -2.44 -5.24 -11.59
C PRO A 113 -3.57 -4.25 -11.90
N ASN A 114 -4.80 -4.52 -11.48
CA ASN A 114 -5.93 -3.62 -11.68
C ASN A 114 -5.80 -2.32 -10.87
N GLU A 115 -5.23 -2.37 -9.67
CA GLU A 115 -4.90 -1.20 -8.85
C GLU A 115 -3.86 -0.32 -9.57
N ALA A 116 -2.79 -0.95 -10.07
CA ALA A 116 -1.75 -0.28 -10.84
C ALA A 116 -2.29 0.29 -12.15
N ALA A 117 -3.13 -0.46 -12.88
CA ALA A 117 -3.77 0.00 -14.11
C ALA A 117 -4.61 1.26 -13.86
N LYS A 118 -5.40 1.29 -12.79
CA LYS A 118 -6.21 2.46 -12.42
C LYS A 118 -5.37 3.71 -12.12
N ILE A 119 -4.26 3.54 -11.43
CA ILE A 119 -3.30 4.63 -11.21
C ILE A 119 -2.71 5.11 -12.55
N LYS A 120 -2.38 4.20 -13.47
CA LYS A 120 -1.89 4.55 -14.81
C LYS A 120 -2.95 5.29 -15.65
N GLU A 121 -4.23 4.90 -15.58
CA GLU A 121 -5.35 5.62 -16.22
C GLU A 121 -5.47 7.06 -15.71
N ALA A 122 -5.12 7.29 -14.44
CA ALA A 122 -5.07 8.62 -13.84
C ALA A 122 -3.72 9.36 -14.09
N ASN A 123 -2.95 8.95 -15.10
CA ASN A 123 -1.63 9.48 -15.45
C ASN A 123 -0.58 9.38 -14.32
N GLY A 124 -0.74 8.38 -13.45
CA GLY A 124 0.20 8.10 -12.36
C GLY A 124 1.37 7.22 -12.77
N GLN A 125 2.32 7.08 -11.87
CA GLN A 125 3.49 6.21 -11.99
C GLN A 125 3.42 5.09 -10.95
N ILE A 126 3.96 3.91 -11.29
CA ILE A 126 4.10 2.78 -10.37
C ILE A 126 5.57 2.57 -10.07
N TRP A 127 5.93 2.71 -8.80
CA TRP A 127 7.29 2.56 -8.30
C TRP A 127 7.47 1.24 -7.57
N LYS A 128 8.46 0.44 -7.96
CA LYS A 128 8.85 -0.78 -7.24
C LYS A 128 9.86 -0.44 -6.16
N ILE A 129 9.59 -0.92 -4.94
CA ILE A 129 10.52 -0.79 -3.82
C ILE A 129 11.19 -2.15 -3.61
N LEU A 130 12.46 -2.22 -3.93
CA LEU A 130 13.28 -3.40 -3.70
C LEU A 130 14.10 -3.25 -2.43
N ARG A 131 14.07 -4.25 -1.58
CA ARG A 131 14.98 -4.38 -0.45
C ARG A 131 15.71 -5.71 -0.54
N PRO A 132 17.04 -5.71 -0.77
CA PRO A 132 17.80 -6.95 -0.88
C PRO A 132 17.60 -7.85 0.34
N GLY A 133 17.43 -9.15 0.10
CA GLY A 133 17.18 -10.14 1.16
C GLY A 133 15.74 -10.24 1.66
N TYR A 134 14.80 -9.49 1.07
CA TYR A 134 13.37 -9.60 1.41
C TYR A 134 12.61 -10.32 0.29
N ALA A 135 11.74 -11.26 0.71
CA ALA A 135 10.88 -12.07 -0.14
C ALA A 135 9.41 -11.90 0.28
N PRO A 136 8.45 -12.46 -0.47
CA PRO A 136 7.05 -12.52 -0.05
C PRO A 136 6.89 -13.05 1.38
N VAL A 137 5.99 -12.45 2.15
CA VAL A 137 5.76 -12.84 3.56
C VAL A 137 5.03 -14.19 3.66
N ASN A 138 4.22 -14.49 2.65
CA ASN A 138 3.46 -15.74 2.50
C ASN A 138 3.06 -15.95 1.03
N ASP A 139 2.40 -17.08 0.72
CA ASP A 139 1.97 -17.45 -0.63
C ASP A 139 0.65 -16.78 -1.07
N HIS A 140 0.16 -15.76 -0.35
CA HIS A 140 -1.08 -15.08 -0.72
C HIS A 140 -0.90 -14.27 -2.02
N PRO A 141 -1.90 -14.28 -2.95
CA PRO A 141 -1.80 -13.58 -4.24
C PRO A 141 -1.39 -12.11 -4.15
N SER A 142 -1.78 -11.40 -3.08
CA SER A 142 -1.39 -10.01 -2.87
C SER A 142 0.12 -9.78 -2.64
N GLU A 143 0.90 -10.83 -2.44
CA GLU A 143 2.35 -10.72 -2.27
C GLU A 143 3.11 -10.87 -3.60
N SER A 144 2.55 -11.60 -4.60
CA SER A 144 3.24 -11.92 -5.85
C SER A 144 2.55 -11.41 -7.12
N ALA A 145 1.29 -10.95 -7.06
CA ALA A 145 0.53 -10.55 -8.24
C ALA A 145 1.19 -9.42 -9.06
N MET A 146 2.09 -8.65 -8.46
CA MET A 146 2.81 -7.55 -9.12
C MET A 146 4.23 -7.93 -9.62
N ASP A 147 4.65 -9.18 -9.50
CA ASP A 147 6.05 -9.56 -9.82
C ASP A 147 6.40 -9.34 -11.29
N TYR A 148 5.44 -9.49 -12.20
CA TYR A 148 5.61 -9.30 -13.64
C TYR A 148 5.14 -7.94 -14.15
N TRP A 149 4.77 -7.02 -13.27
CA TRP A 149 4.34 -5.67 -13.66
C TRP A 149 5.52 -4.87 -14.22
N LYS A 150 5.27 -4.07 -15.27
CA LYS A 150 6.27 -3.15 -15.83
C LYS A 150 6.25 -1.83 -15.03
N TYR A 151 7.22 -1.66 -14.17
CA TYR A 151 7.34 -0.50 -13.29
C TYR A 151 7.92 0.72 -14.01
N ASP A 152 7.45 1.91 -13.66
CA ASP A 152 7.99 3.17 -14.19
C ASP A 152 9.34 3.53 -13.53
N LYS A 153 9.49 3.22 -12.25
CA LYS A 153 10.71 3.44 -11.46
C LYS A 153 10.96 2.28 -10.51
N ILE A 154 12.23 2.07 -10.20
CA ILE A 154 12.67 1.09 -9.20
C ILE A 154 13.56 1.81 -8.20
N LEU A 155 13.19 1.78 -6.92
CA LEU A 155 13.98 2.30 -5.81
C LEU A 155 14.57 1.13 -5.03
N VAL A 156 15.85 1.22 -4.71
CA VAL A 156 16.57 0.16 -3.98
C VAL A 156 16.83 0.64 -2.55
N ASN A 157 16.19 -0.01 -1.59
CA ASN A 157 16.34 0.28 -0.16
C ASN A 157 17.54 -0.50 0.43
N ASN A 158 18.73 -0.02 0.17
CA ASN A 158 20.00 -0.62 0.65
C ASN A 158 20.98 0.40 1.25
N SER A 159 20.63 1.69 1.30
CA SER A 159 21.55 2.78 1.63
C SER A 159 21.02 3.73 2.73
N GLY A 160 20.02 3.29 3.50
CA GLY A 160 19.43 4.11 4.58
C GLY A 160 18.52 5.24 4.08
N LEU A 161 18.10 6.11 5.01
CA LEU A 161 17.12 7.18 4.72
C LEU A 161 17.65 8.22 3.73
N ASP A 162 18.91 8.64 3.87
CA ASP A 162 19.50 9.65 2.98
C ASP A 162 19.62 9.15 1.54
N GLY A 163 19.97 7.87 1.36
CA GLY A 163 19.99 7.26 0.05
C GLY A 163 18.61 7.14 -0.59
N LEU A 164 17.58 6.79 0.17
CA LEU A 164 16.19 6.78 -0.32
C LEU A 164 15.72 8.19 -0.67
N LYS A 165 16.01 9.19 0.16
CA LYS A 165 15.69 10.59 -0.11
C LYS A 165 16.35 11.05 -1.42
N SER A 166 17.63 10.79 -1.61
CA SER A 166 18.37 11.16 -2.83
C SER A 166 17.75 10.52 -4.08
N GLN A 167 17.33 9.25 -4.01
CA GLN A 167 16.66 8.57 -5.12
C GLN A 167 15.31 9.24 -5.45
N ILE A 168 14.50 9.55 -4.42
CA ILE A 168 13.20 10.25 -4.60
C ILE A 168 13.40 11.62 -5.23
N ASP A 169 14.30 12.44 -4.67
CA ASP A 169 14.60 13.78 -5.17
C ASP A 169 15.04 13.76 -6.64
N GLY A 170 15.89 12.79 -7.01
CA GLY A 170 16.35 12.60 -8.39
C GLY A 170 15.20 12.26 -9.34
N ILE A 171 14.29 11.37 -8.94
CA ILE A 171 13.14 10.99 -9.76
C ILE A 171 12.17 12.16 -9.94
N LEU A 172 11.86 12.88 -8.85
CA LEU A 172 10.91 13.99 -8.90
C LEU A 172 11.43 15.18 -9.72
N LYS A 173 12.73 15.49 -9.62
CA LYS A 173 13.36 16.53 -10.47
C LYS A 173 13.25 16.16 -11.96
N ALA A 174 13.63 14.95 -12.33
CA ALA A 174 13.52 14.50 -13.72
C ALA A 174 12.09 14.46 -14.26
N SER A 175 11.07 14.32 -13.37
CA SER A 175 9.65 14.35 -13.77
C SER A 175 9.09 15.76 -13.94
N ASN A 176 9.70 16.79 -13.34
CA ASN A 176 9.29 18.19 -13.46
C ASN A 176 9.99 18.92 -14.64
N GLU A 177 10.98 18.29 -15.26
CA GLU A 177 11.72 18.82 -16.40
C GLU A 177 11.14 18.36 -17.77
N LEU A 178 10.10 17.54 -17.74
CA LEU A 178 9.34 17.04 -18.89
C LEU A 178 7.98 17.74 -19.01
#